data_460b29f11c5be96b42cd18774f6f8d91
#
_entry.id   460b29f11c5be96b42cd18774f6f8d91
#
_cell.length_a   1.000
_cell.length_b   1.000
_cell.length_c   1.000
_cell.angle_alpha   90.00
_cell.angle_beta   90.00
_cell.angle_gamma   90.00
#
_symmetry.space_group_name_H-M   'P 1'
#
loop_
_entity.id
_entity.type
_entity.pdbx_description
1 polymer ?
#
loop_
_entity_poly.entity_id
_entity_poly.type
_entity_poly.pdbx_seq_one_letter_code
_entity_poly.pdbx_strand_id
1 'polypeptide(L)'
;MQIACMLLLGADALSWYFHADAGETAYYMIRISNFSVFCINYIFMSFFATYVWLTVSKNQHHKPAALHTVYALSVIGILLLIITQFTGLFYYFDDHNLYHRGNFYLLSQAIAVLGIALCLFMLISYRKNLERIIFLSMMSFFVLPALATIYQALAYGFSLQCLAIVISTQIMFVMDTVEMNMRFYSQQAAYEKARYEAEHDGMTGLLNKKAGWKHMRKYFDRMDSHDEAMLMFVDIDDFKIINDTYGHTVGDFWIREVASQLRHIYRQDDIICRYGGDEFIVLIRNTASEQVLETTLGMFFQQLTRASEQRGQDVHCSVGVCRVAAIRISGNRDTSRNTDGENGEDTRGGVDFGQCVKQADLALYETKRFNKGTFNVYNYDRS
;
A
#
# COMPACT_ATOMS: atom_id res chain seq x y z
N MET A 1 13.45 5.24 -21.82
CA MET A 1 13.01 6.49 -22.48
C MET A 1 13.71 7.73 -21.93
N GLN A 2 13.75 8.01 -20.64
CA GLN A 2 14.39 9.23 -20.10
C GLN A 2 15.88 9.37 -20.45
N ILE A 3 16.67 8.29 -20.33
CA ILE A 3 18.07 8.29 -20.74
C ILE A 3 18.21 8.62 -22.24
N ALA A 4 17.33 8.05 -23.07
CA ALA A 4 17.32 8.35 -24.51
C ALA A 4 16.95 9.82 -24.78
N CYS A 5 16.06 10.43 -23.99
CA CYS A 5 15.76 11.87 -24.07
C CYS A 5 16.97 12.73 -23.72
N MET A 6 17.72 12.38 -22.67
CA MET A 6 18.94 13.12 -22.29
C MET A 6 20.00 13.04 -23.38
N LEU A 7 20.20 11.85 -23.96
CA LEU A 7 21.13 11.64 -25.06
C LEU A 7 20.70 12.40 -26.32
N LEU A 8 19.38 12.44 -26.62
CA LEU A 8 18.83 13.16 -27.75
C LEU A 8 19.07 14.67 -27.61
N LEU A 9 18.76 15.27 -26.44
CA LEU A 9 19.03 16.69 -26.19
C LEU A 9 20.52 17.01 -26.23
N GLY A 10 21.38 16.16 -25.66
CA GLY A 10 22.82 16.35 -25.69
C GLY A 10 23.38 16.30 -27.12
N ALA A 11 22.93 15.35 -27.93
CA ALA A 11 23.36 15.22 -29.33
C ALA A 11 22.85 16.40 -30.18
N ASP A 12 21.59 16.85 -29.97
CA ASP A 12 21.02 18.00 -30.65
C ASP A 12 21.78 19.30 -30.30
N ALA A 13 22.05 19.53 -29.01
CA ALA A 13 22.81 20.67 -28.53
C ALA A 13 24.27 20.70 -29.12
N LEU A 14 24.94 19.54 -29.15
CA LEU A 14 26.28 19.45 -29.75
C LEU A 14 26.24 19.73 -31.25
N SER A 15 25.22 19.26 -31.96
CA SER A 15 25.03 19.55 -33.38
C SER A 15 24.90 21.04 -33.64
N TRP A 16 24.16 21.77 -32.79
CA TRP A 16 24.01 23.22 -32.90
C TRP A 16 25.27 23.99 -32.48
N TYR A 17 25.99 23.54 -31.47
CA TYR A 17 27.21 24.20 -30.97
C TYR A 17 28.31 24.21 -32.02
N PHE A 18 28.48 23.11 -32.77
CA PHE A 18 29.51 22.98 -33.80
C PHE A 18 29.00 23.38 -35.21
N HIS A 19 27.78 23.92 -35.32
CA HIS A 19 27.23 24.32 -36.60
C HIS A 19 28.04 25.48 -37.23
N ALA A 20 28.46 25.31 -38.51
CA ALA A 20 29.24 26.25 -39.27
C ALA A 20 30.67 26.56 -38.73
N ASP A 21 31.18 25.80 -37.79
CA ASP A 21 32.57 25.87 -37.34
C ASP A 21 33.46 25.08 -38.32
N ALA A 22 34.50 25.69 -38.83
CA ALA A 22 35.43 25.10 -39.82
C ALA A 22 36.55 24.24 -39.19
N GLY A 23 36.59 24.08 -37.88
CA GLY A 23 37.60 23.33 -37.15
C GLY A 23 37.53 21.82 -37.40
N GLU A 24 38.65 21.12 -37.33
CA GLU A 24 38.72 19.65 -37.48
C GLU A 24 37.86 18.93 -36.43
N THR A 25 37.84 19.43 -35.21
CA THR A 25 36.98 18.92 -34.14
C THR A 25 35.49 19.06 -34.47
N ALA A 26 35.10 20.21 -35.05
CA ALA A 26 33.73 20.45 -35.48
C ALA A 26 33.30 19.49 -36.61
N TYR A 27 34.23 19.19 -37.52
CA TYR A 27 33.97 18.22 -38.59
C TYR A 27 33.47 16.87 -38.08
N TYR A 28 34.13 16.30 -37.07
CA TYR A 28 33.71 15.02 -36.47
C TYR A 28 32.49 15.16 -35.57
N MET A 29 32.45 16.19 -34.73
CA MET A 29 31.39 16.37 -33.73
C MET A 29 30.03 16.59 -34.36
N ILE A 30 29.93 17.41 -35.43
CA ILE A 30 28.64 17.65 -36.08
C ILE A 30 28.08 16.41 -36.76
N ARG A 31 28.98 15.60 -37.39
CA ARG A 31 28.57 14.35 -38.03
C ARG A 31 28.12 13.29 -37.04
N ILE A 32 28.87 13.11 -35.95
CA ILE A 32 28.53 12.16 -34.88
C ILE A 32 27.21 12.60 -34.20
N SER A 33 27.06 13.89 -33.91
CA SER A 33 25.86 14.40 -33.23
C SER A 33 24.62 14.22 -34.10
N ASN A 34 24.66 14.61 -35.37
CA ASN A 34 23.51 14.44 -36.28
C ASN A 34 23.18 12.95 -36.49
N PHE A 35 24.17 12.10 -36.70
CA PHE A 35 23.95 10.66 -36.78
C PHE A 35 23.29 10.13 -35.55
N SER A 36 23.73 10.55 -34.34
CA SER A 36 23.18 10.15 -33.07
C SER A 36 21.72 10.60 -32.90
N VAL A 37 21.39 11.84 -33.29
CA VAL A 37 20.01 12.35 -33.24
C VAL A 37 19.07 11.46 -34.06
N PHE A 38 19.44 11.13 -35.30
CA PHE A 38 18.59 10.27 -36.13
C PHE A 38 18.50 8.85 -35.61
N CYS A 39 19.60 8.24 -35.14
CA CYS A 39 19.60 6.90 -34.53
C CYS A 39 18.72 6.83 -33.30
N ILE A 40 18.87 7.82 -32.39
CA ILE A 40 18.10 7.87 -31.14
C ILE A 40 16.61 8.01 -31.44
N ASN A 41 16.21 8.77 -32.46
CA ASN A 41 14.82 8.88 -32.87
C ASN A 41 14.19 7.54 -33.30
N TYR A 42 14.89 6.71 -34.07
CA TYR A 42 14.42 5.37 -34.46
C TYR A 42 14.34 4.43 -33.25
N ILE A 43 15.35 4.46 -32.37
CA ILE A 43 15.38 3.68 -31.15
C ILE A 43 14.21 4.13 -30.23
N PHE A 44 13.98 5.44 -30.13
CA PHE A 44 12.91 6.01 -29.32
C PHE A 44 11.53 5.57 -29.79
N MET A 45 11.30 5.54 -31.12
CA MET A 45 10.06 5.03 -31.72
C MET A 45 9.81 3.56 -31.33
N SER A 46 10.86 2.73 -31.31
CA SER A 46 10.76 1.33 -30.87
C SER A 46 10.43 1.19 -29.39
N PHE A 47 11.07 2.01 -28.52
CA PHE A 47 10.76 2.03 -27.09
C PHE A 47 9.34 2.52 -26.83
N PHE A 48 8.88 3.53 -27.55
CA PHE A 48 7.51 4.04 -27.39
C PHE A 48 6.47 2.99 -27.83
N ALA A 49 6.68 2.32 -28.97
CA ALA A 49 5.81 1.23 -29.40
C ALA A 49 5.75 0.09 -28.38
N THR A 50 6.90 -0.27 -27.79
CA THR A 50 6.97 -1.27 -26.71
C THR A 50 6.19 -0.82 -25.49
N TYR A 51 6.36 0.44 -25.08
CA TYR A 51 5.64 1.01 -23.94
C TYR A 51 4.12 1.01 -24.17
N VAL A 52 3.65 1.46 -25.34
CA VAL A 52 2.22 1.39 -25.72
C VAL A 52 1.73 -0.06 -25.60
N TRP A 53 2.48 -1.02 -26.15
CA TRP A 53 2.10 -2.43 -26.09
C TRP A 53 2.03 -2.96 -24.66
N LEU A 54 3.04 -2.74 -23.83
CA LEU A 54 3.08 -3.20 -22.44
C LEU A 54 1.92 -2.62 -21.61
N THR A 55 1.56 -1.37 -21.85
CA THR A 55 0.48 -0.71 -21.12
C THR A 55 -0.91 -1.25 -21.55
N VAL A 56 -1.06 -1.60 -22.82
CA VAL A 56 -2.33 -2.06 -23.40
C VAL A 56 -2.55 -3.58 -23.21
N SER A 57 -1.45 -4.37 -23.16
CA SER A 57 -1.50 -5.83 -23.30
C SER A 57 -1.77 -6.60 -21.99
N LYS A 58 -2.29 -5.96 -20.94
CA LYS A 58 -2.46 -6.57 -19.60
C LYS A 58 -2.98 -8.03 -19.57
N ASN A 59 -3.59 -8.52 -20.69
CA ASN A 59 -4.13 -9.88 -20.80
C ASN A 59 -3.93 -10.56 -22.18
N GLN A 60 -3.03 -10.06 -23.04
CA GLN A 60 -2.84 -10.65 -24.38
C GLN A 60 -1.43 -11.22 -24.53
N HIS A 61 -1.35 -12.52 -24.87
CA HIS A 61 -0.09 -13.25 -25.02
C HIS A 61 0.60 -13.03 -26.40
N HIS A 62 -0.10 -12.53 -27.41
CA HIS A 62 0.46 -12.34 -28.75
C HIS A 62 0.76 -10.87 -29.02
N LYS A 63 2.02 -10.60 -29.41
CA LYS A 63 2.45 -9.27 -29.87
C LYS A 63 1.78 -8.95 -31.21
N PRO A 64 1.20 -7.75 -31.41
CA PRO A 64 0.57 -7.39 -32.66
C PRO A 64 1.59 -7.27 -33.79
N ALA A 65 1.18 -7.57 -35.01
CA ALA A 65 2.01 -7.40 -36.20
C ALA A 65 2.54 -5.95 -36.33
N ALA A 66 1.74 -4.96 -35.94
CA ALA A 66 2.14 -3.55 -35.94
C ALA A 66 3.40 -3.27 -35.09
N LEU A 67 3.57 -3.92 -33.94
CA LEU A 67 4.76 -3.77 -33.10
C LEU A 67 6.01 -4.32 -33.83
N HIS A 68 5.92 -5.49 -34.44
CA HIS A 68 7.02 -6.07 -35.22
C HIS A 68 7.35 -5.21 -36.43
N THR A 69 6.34 -4.63 -37.10
CA THR A 69 6.55 -3.70 -38.20
C THR A 69 7.28 -2.44 -37.77
N VAL A 70 6.96 -1.87 -36.59
CA VAL A 70 7.71 -0.71 -36.06
C VAL A 70 9.18 -1.05 -35.81
N TYR A 71 9.46 -2.22 -35.23
CA TYR A 71 10.85 -2.65 -35.06
C TYR A 71 11.59 -2.82 -36.38
N ALA A 72 10.96 -3.45 -37.38
CA ALA A 72 11.55 -3.62 -38.70
C ALA A 72 11.85 -2.26 -39.37
N LEU A 73 10.89 -1.30 -39.29
CA LEU A 73 11.09 0.07 -39.80
C LEU A 73 12.23 0.78 -39.10
N SER A 74 12.38 0.63 -37.79
CA SER A 74 13.49 1.23 -37.05
C SER A 74 14.83 0.66 -37.44
N VAL A 75 14.92 -0.67 -37.60
CA VAL A 75 16.14 -1.33 -38.07
C VAL A 75 16.52 -0.90 -39.49
N ILE A 76 15.53 -0.88 -40.41
CA ILE A 76 15.72 -0.42 -41.78
C ILE A 76 16.19 1.03 -41.79
N GLY A 77 15.56 1.90 -40.99
CA GLY A 77 15.92 3.31 -40.87
C GLY A 77 17.38 3.50 -40.41
N ILE A 78 17.82 2.75 -39.40
CA ILE A 78 19.22 2.79 -38.90
C ILE A 78 20.19 2.28 -39.96
N LEU A 79 19.88 1.20 -40.68
CA LEU A 79 20.74 0.69 -41.75
C LEU A 79 20.89 1.71 -42.89
N LEU A 80 19.79 2.33 -43.32
CA LEU A 80 19.84 3.38 -44.35
C LEU A 80 20.59 4.64 -43.84
N LEU A 81 20.53 4.93 -42.56
CA LEU A 81 21.29 6.02 -41.97
C LEU A 81 22.82 5.75 -41.97
N ILE A 82 23.25 4.50 -41.73
CA ILE A 82 24.63 4.09 -41.85
C ILE A 82 25.10 4.26 -43.30
N ILE A 83 24.30 3.83 -44.29
CA ILE A 83 24.59 4.01 -45.71
C ILE A 83 24.71 5.50 -46.07
N THR A 84 23.89 6.34 -45.42
CA THR A 84 23.91 7.79 -45.64
C THR A 84 25.27 8.43 -45.33
N GLN A 85 26.02 7.88 -44.34
CA GLN A 85 27.34 8.43 -43.99
C GLN A 85 28.35 8.34 -45.16
N PHE A 86 28.15 7.41 -46.08
CA PHE A 86 29.03 7.16 -47.23
C PHE A 86 28.45 7.74 -48.53
N THR A 87 27.15 7.89 -48.65
CA THR A 87 26.46 8.23 -49.90
C THR A 87 25.78 9.59 -49.91
N GLY A 88 25.62 10.22 -48.75
CA GLY A 88 24.83 11.45 -48.61
C GLY A 88 23.35 11.26 -48.94
N LEU A 89 22.80 10.02 -48.82
CA LEU A 89 21.45 9.65 -49.24
C LEU A 89 20.35 10.51 -48.57
N PHE A 90 20.36 10.62 -47.25
CA PHE A 90 19.41 11.43 -46.50
C PHE A 90 19.88 12.83 -46.24
N TYR A 91 21.18 13.00 -45.93
CA TYR A 91 21.84 14.29 -45.70
C TYR A 91 23.35 14.17 -45.93
N TYR A 92 23.99 15.32 -46.16
CA TYR A 92 25.44 15.46 -46.21
C TYR A 92 25.88 16.80 -45.64
N PHE A 93 27.15 16.94 -45.39
CA PHE A 93 27.79 18.17 -44.95
C PHE A 93 28.78 18.63 -46.04
N ASP A 94 28.77 19.92 -46.32
CA ASP A 94 29.75 20.54 -47.21
C ASP A 94 31.11 20.77 -46.55
N ASP A 95 32.05 21.41 -47.27
CA ASP A 95 33.39 21.72 -46.77
C ASP A 95 33.37 22.78 -45.63
N HIS A 96 32.27 23.53 -45.46
CA HIS A 96 32.05 24.47 -44.38
C HIS A 96 31.26 23.89 -43.20
N ASN A 97 31.09 22.57 -43.16
CA ASN A 97 30.30 21.87 -42.15
C ASN A 97 28.84 22.31 -42.09
N LEU A 98 28.28 22.83 -43.20
CA LEU A 98 26.86 23.15 -43.29
C LEU A 98 26.05 21.91 -43.69
N TYR A 99 24.92 21.74 -43.03
CA TYR A 99 23.99 20.63 -43.26
C TYR A 99 23.21 20.84 -44.56
N HIS A 100 23.17 19.82 -45.41
CA HIS A 100 22.34 19.81 -46.61
C HIS A 100 21.46 18.55 -46.65
N ARG A 101 20.22 18.68 -47.16
CA ARG A 101 19.31 17.56 -47.37
C ARG A 101 19.75 16.77 -48.60
N GLY A 102 19.85 15.45 -48.47
CA GLY A 102 20.15 14.53 -49.59
C GLY A 102 18.90 14.28 -50.44
N ASN A 103 19.08 13.65 -51.60
CA ASN A 103 18.02 13.39 -52.58
C ASN A 103 16.87 12.53 -52.02
N PHE A 104 17.13 11.67 -51.04
CA PHE A 104 16.16 10.78 -50.39
C PHE A 104 15.77 11.20 -48.99
N TYR A 105 15.98 12.47 -48.62
CA TYR A 105 15.60 12.99 -47.32
C TYR A 105 14.12 12.71 -46.98
N LEU A 106 13.20 12.85 -47.96
CA LEU A 106 11.79 12.58 -47.77
C LEU A 106 11.49 11.11 -47.39
N LEU A 107 12.33 10.16 -47.84
CA LEU A 107 12.20 8.74 -47.47
C LEU A 107 12.47 8.53 -45.96
N SER A 108 13.48 9.23 -45.40
CA SER A 108 13.75 9.15 -43.95
C SER A 108 12.56 9.65 -43.12
N GLN A 109 11.89 10.71 -43.58
CA GLN A 109 10.71 11.25 -42.94
C GLN A 109 9.50 10.30 -43.10
N ALA A 110 9.34 9.68 -44.28
CA ALA A 110 8.24 8.73 -44.52
C ALA A 110 8.33 7.50 -43.59
N ILE A 111 9.54 6.98 -43.33
CA ILE A 111 9.76 5.85 -42.41
C ILE A 111 9.33 6.26 -40.99
N ALA A 112 9.74 7.44 -40.53
CA ALA A 112 9.37 7.93 -39.20
C ALA A 112 7.85 8.14 -39.06
N VAL A 113 7.22 8.78 -40.06
CA VAL A 113 5.76 9.04 -40.07
C VAL A 113 4.98 7.73 -40.08
N LEU A 114 5.39 6.73 -40.84
CA LEU A 114 4.72 5.43 -40.87
C LEU A 114 4.85 4.72 -39.51
N GLY A 115 6.01 4.76 -38.88
CA GLY A 115 6.18 4.21 -37.52
C GLY A 115 5.29 4.88 -36.47
N ILE A 116 5.19 6.21 -36.51
CA ILE A 116 4.31 6.99 -35.65
C ILE A 116 2.83 6.64 -35.91
N ALA A 117 2.43 6.51 -37.18
CA ALA A 117 1.06 6.13 -37.55
C ALA A 117 0.67 4.73 -37.04
N LEU A 118 1.61 3.77 -37.08
CA LEU A 118 1.40 2.43 -36.53
C LEU A 118 1.28 2.46 -34.98
N CYS A 119 2.07 3.26 -34.29
CA CYS A 119 1.93 3.45 -32.84
C CYS A 119 0.58 4.07 -32.49
N LEU A 120 0.15 5.09 -33.23
CA LEU A 120 -1.15 5.72 -33.05
C LEU A 120 -2.30 4.75 -33.34
N PHE A 121 -2.19 3.95 -34.40
CA PHE A 121 -3.15 2.89 -34.71
C PHE A 121 -3.28 1.88 -33.56
N MET A 122 -2.15 1.42 -33.00
CA MET A 122 -2.17 0.56 -31.82
C MET A 122 -2.88 1.23 -30.64
N LEU A 123 -2.53 2.47 -30.32
CA LEU A 123 -3.12 3.21 -29.20
C LEU A 123 -4.65 3.36 -29.37
N ILE A 124 -5.14 3.71 -30.56
CA ILE A 124 -6.57 3.87 -30.84
C ILE A 124 -7.29 2.52 -30.83
N SER A 125 -6.72 1.48 -31.42
CA SER A 125 -7.31 0.13 -31.48
C SER A 125 -7.56 -0.45 -30.10
N TYR A 126 -6.70 -0.16 -29.16
CA TYR A 126 -6.80 -0.67 -27.78
C TYR A 126 -7.31 0.37 -26.76
N ARG A 127 -7.87 1.50 -27.22
CA ARG A 127 -8.34 2.61 -26.37
C ARG A 127 -9.28 2.15 -25.23
N LYS A 128 -10.12 1.14 -25.48
CA LYS A 128 -11.09 0.63 -24.49
C LYS A 128 -10.43 0.00 -23.25
N ASN A 129 -9.17 -0.43 -23.37
CA ASN A 129 -8.39 -1.07 -22.31
C ASN A 129 -7.59 -0.07 -21.48
N LEU A 130 -7.64 1.23 -21.82
CA LEU A 130 -6.86 2.27 -21.21
C LEU A 130 -7.76 3.23 -20.39
N GLU A 131 -7.25 3.64 -19.24
CA GLU A 131 -7.84 4.75 -18.51
C GLU A 131 -7.66 6.07 -19.27
N ARG A 132 -8.60 7.00 -19.12
CA ARG A 132 -8.60 8.26 -19.87
C ARG A 132 -7.31 9.07 -19.68
N ILE A 133 -6.77 9.07 -18.46
CA ILE A 133 -5.55 9.82 -18.13
C ILE A 133 -4.34 9.25 -18.88
N ILE A 134 -4.15 7.94 -18.87
CA ILE A 134 -3.07 7.26 -19.59
C ILE A 134 -3.22 7.49 -21.10
N PHE A 135 -4.41 7.34 -21.64
CA PHE A 135 -4.66 7.59 -23.05
C PHE A 135 -4.29 9.02 -23.45
N LEU A 136 -4.68 10.02 -22.65
CA LEU A 136 -4.35 11.44 -22.92
C LEU A 136 -2.86 11.71 -22.78
N SER A 137 -2.17 11.11 -21.80
CA SER A 137 -0.73 11.26 -21.64
C SER A 137 0.04 10.65 -22.82
N MET A 138 -0.37 9.49 -23.32
CA MET A 138 0.21 8.89 -24.52
C MET A 138 -0.10 9.70 -25.78
N MET A 139 -1.29 10.29 -25.88
CA MET A 139 -1.63 11.18 -27.01
C MET A 139 -0.76 12.44 -27.06
N SER A 140 -0.28 12.96 -25.94
CA SER A 140 0.64 14.10 -25.92
C SER A 140 1.92 13.84 -26.69
N PHE A 141 2.37 12.57 -26.72
CA PHE A 141 3.55 12.15 -27.48
C PHE A 141 3.38 12.27 -29.00
N PHE A 142 2.17 12.25 -29.50
CA PHE A 142 1.89 12.48 -30.94
C PHE A 142 1.63 13.95 -31.22
N VAL A 143 0.88 14.63 -30.35
CA VAL A 143 0.41 16.00 -30.59
C VAL A 143 1.57 17.01 -30.52
N LEU A 144 2.39 16.96 -29.45
CA LEU A 144 3.44 17.96 -29.25
C LEU A 144 4.54 17.88 -30.35
N PRO A 145 5.11 16.71 -30.70
CA PRO A 145 6.07 16.63 -31.79
C PRO A 145 5.48 16.98 -33.15
N ALA A 146 4.19 16.65 -33.41
CA ALA A 146 3.53 17.02 -34.65
C ALA A 146 3.40 18.56 -34.77
N LEU A 147 2.99 19.24 -33.71
CA LEU A 147 2.94 20.72 -33.67
C LEU A 147 4.33 21.33 -33.85
N ALA A 148 5.35 20.77 -33.19
CA ALA A 148 6.73 21.21 -33.34
C ALA A 148 7.22 21.06 -34.79
N THR A 149 6.88 19.95 -35.45
CA THR A 149 7.23 19.71 -36.86
C THR A 149 6.56 20.70 -37.81
N ILE A 150 5.26 21.00 -37.59
CA ILE A 150 4.53 22.03 -38.37
C ILE A 150 5.17 23.38 -38.17
N TYR A 151 5.46 23.77 -36.95
CA TYR A 151 6.14 25.04 -36.64
C TYR A 151 7.51 25.12 -37.34
N GLN A 152 8.31 24.07 -37.27
CA GLN A 152 9.63 23.99 -37.87
C GLN A 152 9.59 24.05 -39.41
N ALA A 153 8.49 23.61 -40.03
CA ALA A 153 8.27 23.76 -41.48
C ALA A 153 8.01 25.22 -41.88
N LEU A 154 7.40 26.00 -40.99
CA LEU A 154 7.02 27.41 -41.22
C LEU A 154 8.11 28.39 -40.75
N ALA A 155 8.83 28.07 -39.68
CA ALA A 155 9.87 28.92 -39.08
C ALA A 155 11.26 28.27 -39.26
N TYR A 156 12.13 28.93 -40.03
CA TYR A 156 13.50 28.46 -40.28
C TYR A 156 14.37 28.74 -39.04
N GLY A 157 15.12 27.72 -38.57
CA GLY A 157 16.28 27.94 -37.70
C GLY A 157 16.28 27.28 -36.33
N PHE A 158 15.16 26.81 -35.75
CA PHE A 158 15.18 26.21 -34.42
C PHE A 158 14.54 24.79 -34.42
N SER A 159 15.26 23.77 -33.96
CA SER A 159 14.71 22.42 -33.84
C SER A 159 13.93 22.27 -32.54
N LEU A 160 12.61 22.49 -32.61
CA LEU A 160 11.72 22.25 -31.46
C LEU A 160 11.31 20.80 -31.27
N GLN A 161 11.63 19.93 -32.24
CA GLN A 161 11.17 18.53 -32.24
C GLN A 161 11.75 17.72 -31.09
N CYS A 162 13.05 17.86 -30.82
CA CYS A 162 13.71 17.16 -29.71
C CYS A 162 13.12 17.62 -28.36
N LEU A 163 12.90 18.93 -28.19
CA LEU A 163 12.28 19.49 -26.99
C LEU A 163 10.84 18.98 -26.82
N ALA A 164 10.04 18.93 -27.88
CA ALA A 164 8.67 18.42 -27.84
C ALA A 164 8.60 16.94 -27.44
N ILE A 165 9.51 16.11 -27.95
CA ILE A 165 9.63 14.69 -27.56
C ILE A 165 9.96 14.56 -26.08
N VAL A 166 10.91 15.36 -25.59
CA VAL A 166 11.30 15.34 -24.18
C VAL A 166 10.14 15.77 -23.26
N ILE A 167 9.47 16.88 -23.57
CA ILE A 167 8.32 17.34 -22.80
C ILE A 167 7.21 16.29 -22.79
N SER A 168 6.88 15.70 -23.94
CA SER A 168 5.86 14.65 -24.04
C SER A 168 6.22 13.43 -23.19
N THR A 169 7.49 13.04 -23.19
CA THR A 169 7.98 11.92 -22.39
C THR A 169 7.91 12.22 -20.88
N GLN A 170 8.20 13.46 -20.49
CA GLN A 170 8.08 13.87 -19.08
C GLN A 170 6.62 13.91 -18.63
N ILE A 171 5.71 14.43 -19.46
CA ILE A 171 4.27 14.39 -19.16
C ILE A 171 3.82 12.94 -18.96
N MET A 172 4.20 12.05 -19.86
CA MET A 172 3.84 10.63 -19.77
C MET A 172 4.39 9.98 -18.48
N PHE A 173 5.66 10.22 -18.16
CA PHE A 173 6.28 9.70 -16.94
C PHE A 173 5.60 10.21 -15.66
N VAL A 174 5.29 11.50 -15.60
CA VAL A 174 4.60 12.09 -14.44
C VAL A 174 3.20 11.49 -14.28
N MET A 175 2.45 11.36 -15.37
CA MET A 175 1.10 10.79 -15.33
C MET A 175 1.11 9.32 -14.92
N ASP A 176 2.04 8.51 -15.42
CA ASP A 176 2.21 7.10 -15.00
C ASP A 176 2.57 7.00 -13.51
N THR A 177 3.46 7.87 -13.04
CA THR A 177 3.86 7.89 -11.62
C THR A 177 2.68 8.26 -10.73
N VAL A 178 1.90 9.27 -11.11
CA VAL A 178 0.69 9.68 -10.38
C VAL A 178 -0.32 8.53 -10.34
N GLU A 179 -0.59 7.88 -11.47
CA GLU A 179 -1.53 6.76 -11.52
C GLU A 179 -1.07 5.59 -10.67
N MET A 180 0.21 5.22 -10.76
CA MET A 180 0.78 4.13 -9.97
C MET A 180 0.65 4.42 -8.46
N ASN A 181 0.94 5.65 -8.04
CA ASN A 181 0.78 6.08 -6.65
C ASN A 181 -0.69 6.03 -6.22
N MET A 182 -1.63 6.52 -7.03
CA MET A 182 -3.06 6.46 -6.71
C MET A 182 -3.55 5.02 -6.55
N ARG A 183 -3.14 4.11 -7.42
CA ARG A 183 -3.46 2.68 -7.31
C ARG A 183 -2.86 2.06 -6.05
N PHE A 184 -1.61 2.38 -5.74
CA PHE A 184 -0.95 1.90 -4.52
C PHE A 184 -1.72 2.34 -3.27
N TYR A 185 -2.05 3.63 -3.13
CA TYR A 185 -2.81 4.15 -1.99
C TYR A 185 -4.23 3.56 -1.90
N SER A 186 -4.91 3.39 -3.04
CA SER A 186 -6.24 2.78 -3.03
C SER A 186 -6.21 1.31 -2.61
N GLN A 187 -5.21 0.54 -3.04
CA GLN A 187 -5.02 -0.84 -2.61
C GLN A 187 -4.68 -0.93 -1.12
N GLN A 188 -3.82 -0.05 -0.62
CA GLN A 188 -3.47 0.01 0.79
C GLN A 188 -4.70 0.32 1.65
N ALA A 189 -5.49 1.34 1.29
CA ALA A 189 -6.72 1.68 1.99
C ALA A 189 -7.75 0.53 1.97
N ALA A 190 -7.89 -0.16 0.84
CA ALA A 190 -8.76 -1.33 0.74
C ALA A 190 -8.27 -2.49 1.62
N TYR A 191 -6.96 -2.72 1.67
CA TYR A 191 -6.36 -3.74 2.53
C TYR A 191 -6.57 -3.42 4.02
N GLU A 192 -6.32 -2.17 4.44
CA GLU A 192 -6.52 -1.74 5.82
C GLU A 192 -7.99 -1.85 6.24
N LYS A 193 -8.91 -1.45 5.36
CA LYS A 193 -10.35 -1.61 5.59
C LYS A 193 -10.75 -3.09 5.73
N ALA A 194 -10.30 -3.94 4.82
CA ALA A 194 -10.59 -5.38 4.88
C ALA A 194 -10.01 -6.03 6.14
N ARG A 195 -8.81 -5.62 6.55
CA ARG A 195 -8.19 -6.07 7.80
C ARG A 195 -8.98 -5.61 9.01
N TYR A 196 -9.41 -4.36 9.05
CA TYR A 196 -10.25 -3.83 10.13
C TYR A 196 -11.56 -4.61 10.23
N GLU A 197 -12.26 -4.82 9.14
CA GLU A 197 -13.51 -5.61 9.08
C GLU A 197 -13.30 -7.09 9.50
N ALA A 198 -12.15 -7.66 9.18
CA ALA A 198 -11.80 -9.03 9.56
C ALA A 198 -11.45 -9.17 11.06
N GLU A 199 -10.94 -8.12 11.71
CA GLU A 199 -10.49 -8.13 13.10
C GLU A 199 -11.52 -7.54 14.08
N HIS A 200 -12.51 -6.76 13.61
CA HIS A 200 -13.47 -6.08 14.47
C HIS A 200 -14.89 -6.61 14.31
N ASP A 201 -15.67 -6.49 15.38
CA ASP A 201 -17.10 -6.77 15.37
C ASP A 201 -17.88 -5.60 14.75
N GLY A 202 -18.69 -5.90 13.74
CA GLY A 202 -19.39 -4.87 12.95
C GLY A 202 -20.44 -4.06 13.73
N MET A 203 -20.94 -4.58 14.88
CA MET A 203 -21.92 -3.88 15.70
C MET A 203 -21.26 -2.94 16.72
N THR A 204 -20.18 -3.39 17.35
CA THR A 204 -19.56 -2.70 18.50
C THR A 204 -18.28 -1.98 18.12
N GLY A 205 -17.63 -2.38 17.03
CA GLY A 205 -16.31 -1.91 16.63
C GLY A 205 -15.17 -2.34 17.57
N LEU A 206 -15.44 -3.18 18.59
CA LEU A 206 -14.42 -3.87 19.37
C LEU A 206 -13.75 -4.96 18.52
N LEU A 207 -12.65 -5.54 19.01
CA LEU A 207 -12.14 -6.75 18.38
C LEU A 207 -13.22 -7.84 18.36
N ASN A 208 -13.30 -8.60 17.29
CA ASN A 208 -14.14 -9.79 17.28
C ASN A 208 -13.47 -10.94 18.07
N LYS A 209 -14.23 -11.99 18.39
CA LYS A 209 -13.75 -13.16 19.14
C LYS A 209 -12.41 -13.69 18.63
N LYS A 210 -12.27 -13.87 17.31
CA LYS A 210 -11.06 -14.45 16.69
C LYS A 210 -9.84 -13.57 16.90
N ALA A 211 -9.98 -12.27 16.65
CA ALA A 211 -8.88 -11.32 16.80
C ALA A 211 -8.53 -11.10 18.27
N GLY A 212 -9.53 -10.91 19.15
CA GLY A 212 -9.31 -10.79 20.58
C GLY A 212 -8.57 -11.98 21.15
N TRP A 213 -9.02 -13.21 20.83
CA TRP A 213 -8.37 -14.43 21.24
C TRP A 213 -6.92 -14.54 20.80
N LYS A 214 -6.65 -14.21 19.54
CA LYS A 214 -5.29 -14.21 18.98
C LYS A 214 -4.38 -13.20 19.68
N HIS A 215 -4.87 -12.00 19.95
CA HIS A 215 -4.09 -10.94 20.61
C HIS A 215 -3.83 -11.28 22.08
N MET A 216 -4.83 -11.76 22.81
CA MET A 216 -4.70 -12.15 24.21
C MET A 216 -3.73 -13.32 24.37
N ARG A 217 -3.88 -14.39 23.56
CA ARG A 217 -2.97 -15.52 23.57
C ARG A 217 -1.54 -15.09 23.31
N LYS A 218 -1.31 -14.26 22.29
CA LYS A 218 0.03 -13.72 21.99
C LYS A 218 0.63 -12.91 23.16
N TYR A 219 -0.20 -12.24 23.95
CA TYR A 219 0.25 -11.55 25.16
C TYR A 219 0.68 -12.56 26.24
N PHE A 220 -0.15 -13.55 26.53
CA PHE A 220 0.17 -14.60 27.50
C PHE A 220 1.39 -15.44 27.11
N ASP A 221 1.58 -15.75 25.84
CA ASP A 221 2.75 -16.49 25.32
C ASP A 221 4.08 -15.71 25.53
N ARG A 222 4.01 -14.41 25.88
CA ARG A 222 5.17 -13.54 26.11
C ARG A 222 5.34 -13.12 27.55
N MET A 223 4.39 -13.47 28.41
CA MET A 223 4.46 -13.14 29.82
C MET A 223 5.58 -13.91 30.51
N ASP A 224 6.33 -13.22 31.37
CA ASP A 224 7.29 -13.81 32.26
C ASP A 224 6.76 -13.89 33.72
N SER A 225 7.61 -14.36 34.64
CA SER A 225 7.23 -14.53 36.05
C SER A 225 6.93 -13.21 36.79
N HIS A 226 7.36 -12.08 36.23
CA HIS A 226 7.20 -10.75 36.82
C HIS A 226 6.01 -9.99 36.24
N ASP A 227 5.47 -10.46 35.11
CA ASP A 227 4.34 -9.83 34.47
C ASP A 227 3.03 -10.09 35.21
N GLU A 228 2.16 -9.11 35.22
CA GLU A 228 0.85 -9.14 35.82
C GLU A 228 -0.23 -8.87 34.76
N ALA A 229 -1.40 -9.50 34.93
CA ALA A 229 -2.56 -9.28 34.07
C ALA A 229 -3.87 -9.64 34.77
N MET A 230 -4.97 -9.11 34.26
CA MET A 230 -6.31 -9.53 34.64
C MET A 230 -7.14 -9.83 33.40
N LEU A 231 -7.67 -11.04 33.31
CA LEU A 231 -8.58 -11.45 32.24
C LEU A 231 -10.01 -11.46 32.79
N MET A 232 -10.92 -10.75 32.14
CA MET A 232 -12.30 -10.62 32.59
C MET A 232 -13.28 -11.09 31.52
N PHE A 233 -14.29 -11.83 31.92
CA PHE A 233 -15.50 -12.05 31.15
C PHE A 233 -16.58 -11.12 31.67
N VAL A 234 -17.26 -10.43 30.77
CA VAL A 234 -18.37 -9.51 31.05
C VAL A 234 -19.58 -10.00 30.25
N ASP A 235 -20.72 -10.12 30.89
CA ASP A 235 -21.95 -10.60 30.28
C ASP A 235 -23.13 -9.76 30.73
N ILE A 236 -24.06 -9.45 29.81
CA ILE A 236 -25.30 -8.70 30.13
C ILE A 236 -26.31 -9.65 30.75
N ASP A 237 -26.68 -9.38 32.00
CA ASP A 237 -27.61 -10.22 32.70
C ASP A 237 -28.99 -10.25 32.05
N ASP A 238 -29.59 -11.44 31.98
CA ASP A 238 -30.93 -11.67 31.45
C ASP A 238 -31.18 -11.05 30.06
N PHE A 239 -30.17 -10.98 29.21
CA PHE A 239 -30.20 -10.32 27.89
C PHE A 239 -31.34 -10.83 27.00
N LYS A 240 -31.70 -12.11 27.11
CA LYS A 240 -32.85 -12.66 26.41
C LYS A 240 -34.15 -12.01 26.85
N ILE A 241 -34.31 -11.77 28.16
CA ILE A 241 -35.51 -11.09 28.71
C ILE A 241 -35.58 -9.66 28.18
N ILE A 242 -34.46 -8.95 28.10
CA ILE A 242 -34.39 -7.61 27.51
C ILE A 242 -34.90 -7.63 26.08
N ASN A 243 -34.40 -8.57 25.25
CA ASN A 243 -34.85 -8.72 23.86
C ASN A 243 -36.35 -9.07 23.76
N ASP A 244 -36.81 -10.00 24.60
CA ASP A 244 -38.21 -10.47 24.57
C ASP A 244 -39.17 -9.36 25.05
N THR A 245 -38.72 -8.49 25.97
CA THR A 245 -39.56 -7.44 26.56
C THR A 245 -39.56 -6.15 25.72
N TYR A 246 -38.36 -5.72 25.25
CA TYR A 246 -38.18 -4.40 24.62
C TYR A 246 -37.83 -4.50 23.14
N GLY A 247 -37.65 -5.69 22.61
CA GLY A 247 -37.28 -5.95 21.20
C GLY A 247 -35.77 -5.92 20.94
N HIS A 248 -35.34 -6.58 19.86
CA HIS A 248 -33.94 -6.73 19.50
C HIS A 248 -33.21 -5.39 19.28
N THR A 249 -33.88 -4.35 18.83
CA THR A 249 -33.27 -3.01 18.64
C THR A 249 -32.77 -2.42 19.97
N VAL A 250 -33.49 -2.70 21.09
CA VAL A 250 -33.08 -2.28 22.42
C VAL A 250 -31.92 -3.15 22.92
N GLY A 251 -31.97 -4.45 22.68
CA GLY A 251 -30.82 -5.31 22.97
C GLY A 251 -29.55 -4.89 22.24
N ASP A 252 -29.66 -4.59 20.96
CA ASP A 252 -28.55 -4.06 20.15
C ASP A 252 -28.01 -2.74 20.68
N PHE A 253 -28.87 -1.88 21.22
CA PHE A 253 -28.45 -0.65 21.88
C PHE A 253 -27.59 -0.98 23.09
N TRP A 254 -28.03 -1.91 23.98
CA TRP A 254 -27.30 -2.25 25.19
C TRP A 254 -25.95 -2.92 24.90
N ILE A 255 -25.88 -3.75 23.88
CA ILE A 255 -24.59 -4.29 23.41
C ILE A 255 -23.63 -3.17 23.02
N ARG A 256 -24.09 -2.17 22.25
CA ARG A 256 -23.25 -1.01 21.88
C ARG A 256 -22.89 -0.13 23.06
N GLU A 257 -23.80 0.06 23.98
CA GLU A 257 -23.58 0.86 25.19
C GLU A 257 -22.51 0.22 26.09
N VAL A 258 -22.63 -1.07 26.40
CA VAL A 258 -21.62 -1.83 27.16
C VAL A 258 -20.26 -1.77 26.46
N ALA A 259 -20.22 -2.01 25.14
CA ALA A 259 -19.00 -1.92 24.35
C ALA A 259 -18.36 -0.53 24.41
N SER A 260 -19.17 0.53 24.34
CA SER A 260 -18.71 1.92 24.42
C SER A 260 -18.13 2.23 25.80
N GLN A 261 -18.78 1.81 26.86
CA GLN A 261 -18.32 2.00 28.24
C GLN A 261 -16.99 1.27 28.49
N LEU A 262 -16.88 0.01 28.08
CA LEU A 262 -15.64 -0.75 28.19
C LEU A 262 -14.50 -0.03 27.47
N ARG A 263 -14.75 0.49 26.27
CA ARG A 263 -13.72 1.23 25.50
C ARG A 263 -13.28 2.53 26.19
N HIS A 264 -14.17 3.23 26.90
CA HIS A 264 -13.85 4.48 27.59
C HIS A 264 -13.13 4.28 28.92
N ILE A 265 -13.39 3.17 29.62
CA ILE A 265 -12.84 2.89 30.94
C ILE A 265 -11.45 2.30 30.86
N TYR A 266 -11.23 1.37 29.90
CA TYR A 266 -9.96 0.69 29.76
C TYR A 266 -9.02 1.43 28.80
N ARG A 267 -7.71 1.21 28.97
CA ARG A 267 -6.66 1.90 28.21
C ARG A 267 -6.63 1.39 26.77
N GLN A 268 -6.06 2.20 25.88
CA GLN A 268 -5.85 1.82 24.50
C GLN A 268 -4.98 0.56 24.33
N ASP A 269 -4.11 0.30 25.32
CA ASP A 269 -3.24 -0.86 25.34
C ASP A 269 -3.94 -2.12 25.85
N ASP A 270 -5.07 -2.03 26.54
CA ASP A 270 -5.85 -3.18 26.97
C ASP A 270 -6.56 -3.81 25.78
N ILE A 271 -6.81 -5.11 25.86
CA ILE A 271 -7.45 -5.83 24.76
C ILE A 271 -8.92 -6.08 25.12
N ILE A 272 -9.82 -5.52 24.33
CA ILE A 272 -11.25 -5.66 24.51
C ILE A 272 -11.84 -6.30 23.27
N CYS A 273 -12.60 -7.39 23.45
CA CYS A 273 -13.29 -8.04 22.34
C CYS A 273 -14.72 -8.42 22.69
N ARG A 274 -15.58 -8.47 21.69
CA ARG A 274 -16.89 -9.11 21.78
C ARG A 274 -16.71 -10.60 21.53
N TYR A 275 -17.02 -11.41 22.56
CA TYR A 275 -16.82 -12.85 22.49
C TYR A 275 -17.97 -13.56 21.78
N GLY A 276 -19.19 -13.10 21.99
CA GLY A 276 -20.39 -13.61 21.31
C GLY A 276 -21.63 -12.92 21.87
N GLY A 277 -22.73 -12.87 21.15
CA GLY A 277 -23.99 -12.33 21.64
C GLY A 277 -23.86 -11.07 22.51
N ASP A 278 -24.06 -11.27 23.79
CA ASP A 278 -24.01 -10.31 24.89
C ASP A 278 -22.74 -10.42 25.77
N GLU A 279 -21.76 -11.26 25.35
CA GLU A 279 -20.54 -11.54 26.09
C GLU A 279 -19.34 -10.74 25.54
N PHE A 280 -18.54 -10.20 26.47
CA PHE A 280 -17.31 -9.47 26.19
C PHE A 280 -16.14 -10.05 27.00
N ILE A 281 -14.93 -9.92 26.47
CA ILE A 281 -13.70 -10.25 27.20
C ILE A 281 -12.80 -9.01 27.20
N VAL A 282 -12.24 -8.73 28.38
CA VAL A 282 -11.26 -7.66 28.58
C VAL A 282 -10.00 -8.24 29.19
N LEU A 283 -8.85 -7.93 28.59
CA LEU A 283 -7.54 -8.20 29.18
C LEU A 283 -6.89 -6.89 29.57
N ILE A 284 -6.76 -6.66 30.88
CA ILE A 284 -5.99 -5.56 31.46
C ILE A 284 -4.55 -6.02 31.56
N ARG A 285 -3.65 -5.26 30.96
CA ARG A 285 -2.23 -5.61 30.88
C ARG A 285 -1.41 -4.90 31.94
N ASN A 286 -0.31 -5.54 32.35
CA ASN A 286 0.71 -4.97 33.23
C ASN A 286 0.18 -4.53 34.61
N THR A 287 -0.87 -5.18 35.11
CA THR A 287 -1.37 -4.96 36.48
C THR A 287 -2.21 -6.12 36.95
N ALA A 288 -2.08 -6.43 38.24
CA ALA A 288 -2.98 -7.29 38.99
C ALA A 288 -3.49 -6.58 40.28
N SER A 289 -3.47 -5.25 40.29
CA SER A 289 -3.88 -4.44 41.43
C SER A 289 -5.39 -4.54 41.65
N GLU A 290 -5.78 -4.96 42.87
CA GLU A 290 -7.17 -5.02 43.29
C GLU A 290 -7.84 -3.63 43.25
N GLN A 291 -7.12 -2.60 43.66
CA GLN A 291 -7.62 -1.22 43.62
C GLN A 291 -7.92 -0.75 42.19
N VAL A 292 -7.10 -1.15 41.20
CA VAL A 292 -7.38 -0.84 39.78
C VAL A 292 -8.64 -1.57 39.31
N LEU A 293 -8.79 -2.83 39.68
CA LEU A 293 -9.96 -3.64 39.34
C LEU A 293 -11.24 -3.04 39.93
N GLU A 294 -11.24 -2.78 41.23
CA GLU A 294 -12.41 -2.19 41.92
C GLU A 294 -12.78 -0.83 41.38
N THR A 295 -11.78 0.02 41.09
CA THR A 295 -12.03 1.36 40.52
C THR A 295 -12.65 1.26 39.12
N THR A 296 -12.07 0.44 38.25
CA THR A 296 -12.55 0.32 36.86
C THR A 296 -13.91 -0.35 36.75
N LEU A 297 -14.15 -1.43 37.52
CA LEU A 297 -15.46 -2.07 37.59
C LEU A 297 -16.51 -1.19 38.29
N GLY A 298 -16.11 -0.47 39.34
CA GLY A 298 -17.00 0.49 39.99
C GLY A 298 -17.47 1.59 39.04
N MET A 299 -16.55 2.13 38.20
CA MET A 299 -16.89 3.09 37.15
C MET A 299 -17.82 2.46 36.10
N PHE A 300 -17.55 1.25 35.69
CA PHE A 300 -18.38 0.52 34.72
C PHE A 300 -19.79 0.30 35.20
N PHE A 301 -19.98 -0.25 36.40
CA PHE A 301 -21.30 -0.50 36.98
C PHE A 301 -22.07 0.83 37.22
N GLN A 302 -21.39 1.86 37.69
CA GLN A 302 -22.01 3.17 37.89
C GLN A 302 -22.52 3.79 36.59
N GLN A 303 -21.73 3.74 35.53
CA GLN A 303 -22.12 4.24 34.21
C GLN A 303 -23.29 3.44 33.64
N LEU A 304 -23.25 2.12 33.76
CA LEU A 304 -24.31 1.24 33.28
C LEU A 304 -25.64 1.52 34.05
N THR A 305 -25.59 1.65 35.37
CA THR A 305 -26.73 2.00 36.17
C THR A 305 -27.35 3.34 35.76
N ARG A 306 -26.53 4.37 35.55
CA ARG A 306 -26.99 5.67 35.06
C ARG A 306 -27.70 5.57 33.71
N ALA A 307 -27.10 4.83 32.75
CA ALA A 307 -27.69 4.62 31.42
C ALA A 307 -29.04 3.86 31.54
N SER A 308 -29.10 2.88 32.42
CA SER A 308 -30.29 2.07 32.75
C SER A 308 -31.43 2.93 33.31
N GLU A 309 -31.15 3.75 34.32
CA GLU A 309 -32.10 4.69 34.92
C GLU A 309 -32.63 5.71 33.91
N GLN A 310 -31.77 6.31 33.09
CA GLN A 310 -32.16 7.29 32.08
C GLN A 310 -33.14 6.73 31.05
N ARG A 311 -33.10 5.41 30.81
CA ARG A 311 -34.00 4.73 29.85
C ARG A 311 -35.18 4.04 30.52
N GLY A 312 -35.24 3.99 31.86
CA GLY A 312 -36.25 3.24 32.60
C GLY A 312 -36.19 1.73 32.29
N GLN A 313 -35.00 1.20 32.05
CA GLN A 313 -34.75 -0.20 31.74
C GLN A 313 -33.77 -0.74 32.78
N ASP A 314 -34.09 -1.88 33.38
CA ASP A 314 -33.26 -2.50 34.42
C ASP A 314 -32.23 -3.44 33.75
N VAL A 315 -31.02 -2.94 33.55
CA VAL A 315 -29.93 -3.68 32.84
C VAL A 315 -28.67 -3.71 33.69
N HIS A 316 -28.22 -4.91 33.98
CA HIS A 316 -27.02 -5.20 34.76
C HIS A 316 -26.03 -6.04 33.92
N CYS A 317 -24.79 -6.06 34.36
CA CYS A 317 -23.75 -6.98 33.85
C CYS A 317 -23.12 -7.73 35.01
N SER A 318 -22.84 -8.99 34.77
CA SER A 318 -22.03 -9.82 35.67
C SER A 318 -20.61 -9.96 35.11
N VAL A 319 -19.60 -9.97 36.00
CA VAL A 319 -18.20 -10.04 35.61
C VAL A 319 -17.49 -11.16 36.36
N GLY A 320 -16.73 -11.98 35.61
CA GLY A 320 -15.82 -12.96 36.19
C GLY A 320 -14.37 -12.60 35.86
N VAL A 321 -13.50 -12.63 36.84
CA VAL A 321 -12.11 -12.18 36.71
C VAL A 321 -11.14 -13.30 37.05
N CYS A 322 -10.15 -13.53 36.19
CA CYS A 322 -8.95 -14.27 36.50
C CYS A 322 -7.79 -13.29 36.69
N ARG A 323 -7.20 -13.25 37.87
CA ARG A 323 -6.11 -12.36 38.24
C ARG A 323 -4.79 -13.12 38.22
N VAL A 324 -3.86 -12.69 37.41
CA VAL A 324 -2.52 -13.24 37.28
C VAL A 324 -1.54 -12.30 37.96
N ALA A 325 -1.10 -12.62 39.18
CA ALA A 325 -0.12 -11.83 39.91
C ALA A 325 1.31 -12.26 39.59
N ALA A 326 2.27 -11.35 39.78
CA ALA A 326 3.69 -11.66 39.70
C ALA A 326 4.10 -12.70 40.76
N ILE A 327 5.03 -13.59 40.41
CA ILE A 327 5.63 -14.50 41.38
C ILE A 327 6.54 -13.66 42.31
N ARG A 328 6.12 -13.46 43.57
CA ARG A 328 7.00 -12.91 44.60
C ARG A 328 7.98 -13.99 45.02
N ILE A 329 9.20 -13.97 44.49
CA ILE A 329 10.29 -14.76 45.06
C ILE A 329 10.55 -14.18 46.42
N SER A 330 10.07 -14.83 47.49
CA SER A 330 10.36 -14.52 48.89
C SER A 330 11.85 -14.75 49.07
N GLY A 331 12.64 -13.66 49.05
CA GLY A 331 14.09 -13.74 49.10
C GLY A 331 14.57 -14.13 50.49
N ASN A 332 14.94 -15.39 50.64
CA ASN A 332 16.01 -15.75 51.55
C ASN A 332 17.26 -15.98 50.68
N ARG A 333 18.11 -14.98 50.56
CA ARG A 333 19.43 -15.12 49.93
C ARG A 333 20.30 -15.91 50.89
N ASP A 334 20.24 -17.23 50.85
CA ASP A 334 21.35 -18.05 51.26
C ASP A 334 22.38 -18.12 50.11
N THR A 335 23.43 -17.35 50.29
CA THR A 335 24.64 -17.43 49.49
C THR A 335 25.36 -18.76 49.74
N SER A 336 25.14 -19.74 48.88
CA SER A 336 26.13 -20.80 48.67
C SER A 336 26.27 -21.04 47.18
N ARG A 337 27.38 -20.54 46.63
CA ARG A 337 27.93 -20.94 45.34
C ARG A 337 28.11 -22.45 45.35
N ASN A 338 27.55 -23.16 44.40
CA ASN A 338 28.20 -24.30 43.80
C ASN A 338 27.94 -24.31 42.29
N THR A 339 29.05 -24.29 41.60
CA THR A 339 29.29 -24.47 40.18
C THR A 339 28.87 -25.88 39.73
N ASP A 340 28.55 -25.95 38.44
CA ASP A 340 28.52 -27.11 37.55
C ASP A 340 27.18 -27.82 37.37
N GLY A 341 26.64 -27.66 36.16
CA GLY A 341 25.52 -28.49 35.62
C GLY A 341 24.86 -27.81 34.42
N GLU A 342 25.44 -28.02 33.23
CA GLU A 342 24.77 -27.84 31.96
C GLU A 342 23.45 -28.64 31.94
N ASN A 343 22.33 -27.96 31.96
CA ASN A 343 21.04 -28.35 31.34
C ASN A 343 20.06 -27.25 31.78
N GLY A 344 20.04 -26.13 31.03
CA GLY A 344 19.06 -25.08 31.21
C GLY A 344 17.70 -25.56 30.69
N GLU A 345 16.92 -26.23 31.52
CA GLU A 345 15.48 -26.23 31.39
C GLU A 345 15.02 -24.78 31.64
N ASP A 346 14.58 -24.16 30.54
CA ASP A 346 13.98 -22.83 30.51
C ASP A 346 12.64 -22.90 31.28
N THR A 347 12.71 -22.78 32.62
CA THR A 347 11.54 -22.63 33.49
C THR A 347 10.97 -21.23 33.29
N ARG A 348 10.46 -20.95 32.07
CA ARG A 348 9.47 -19.93 31.85
C ARG A 348 8.24 -20.43 32.62
N GLY A 349 7.96 -19.86 33.76
CA GLY A 349 6.68 -20.03 34.46
C GLY A 349 5.57 -19.44 33.62
N GLY A 350 5.30 -20.10 32.47
CA GLY A 350 4.33 -19.67 31.46
C GLY A 350 2.94 -19.72 32.06
N VAL A 351 2.22 -18.64 31.95
CA VAL A 351 0.80 -18.59 32.32
C VAL A 351 -0.01 -19.28 31.22
N ASP A 352 -0.75 -20.34 31.55
CA ASP A 352 -1.64 -20.97 30.57
C ASP A 352 -2.88 -20.11 30.34
N PHE A 353 -2.93 -19.49 29.17
CA PHE A 353 -4.06 -18.69 28.70
C PHE A 353 -5.39 -19.46 28.79
N GLY A 354 -5.40 -20.75 28.41
CA GLY A 354 -6.61 -21.58 28.47
C GLY A 354 -7.13 -21.78 29.91
N GLN A 355 -6.23 -21.89 30.86
CA GLN A 355 -6.59 -22.00 32.28
C GLN A 355 -7.12 -20.67 32.82
N CYS A 356 -6.50 -19.52 32.48
CA CYS A 356 -7.02 -18.20 32.86
C CYS A 356 -8.44 -17.96 32.33
N VAL A 357 -8.70 -18.35 31.08
CA VAL A 357 -10.04 -18.29 30.49
C VAL A 357 -11.05 -19.09 31.28
N LYS A 358 -10.72 -20.35 31.60
CA LYS A 358 -11.60 -21.23 32.38
C LYS A 358 -11.89 -20.66 33.78
N GLN A 359 -10.89 -20.09 34.45
CA GLN A 359 -11.07 -19.48 35.77
C GLN A 359 -11.96 -18.25 35.72
N ALA A 360 -11.76 -17.37 34.72
CA ALA A 360 -12.61 -16.20 34.54
C ALA A 360 -14.07 -16.58 34.22
N ASP A 361 -14.27 -17.62 33.40
CA ASP A 361 -15.61 -18.15 33.08
C ASP A 361 -16.27 -18.76 34.30
N LEU A 362 -15.56 -19.52 35.13
CA LEU A 362 -16.06 -20.04 36.40
C LEU A 362 -16.45 -18.91 37.37
N ALA A 363 -15.62 -17.88 37.49
CA ALA A 363 -15.92 -16.71 38.29
C ALA A 363 -17.21 -16.02 37.81
N LEU A 364 -17.39 -15.86 36.50
CA LEU A 364 -18.62 -15.32 35.92
C LEU A 364 -19.85 -16.21 36.23
N TYR A 365 -19.72 -17.52 36.09
CA TYR A 365 -20.81 -18.44 36.41
C TYR A 365 -21.25 -18.34 37.86
N GLU A 366 -20.31 -18.24 38.79
CA GLU A 366 -20.63 -18.05 40.22
C GLU A 366 -21.28 -16.68 40.47
N THR A 367 -20.79 -15.62 39.83
CA THR A 367 -21.40 -14.29 39.92
C THR A 367 -22.89 -14.35 39.51
N LYS A 368 -23.17 -14.93 38.35
CA LYS A 368 -24.53 -15.08 37.82
C LYS A 368 -25.44 -15.92 38.73
N ARG A 369 -24.87 -16.90 39.42
CA ARG A 369 -25.64 -17.81 40.30
C ARG A 369 -25.97 -17.21 41.66
N PHE A 370 -25.03 -16.46 42.24
CA PHE A 370 -25.14 -16.04 43.62
C PHE A 370 -25.36 -14.53 43.80
N ASN A 371 -24.88 -13.72 42.88
CA ASN A 371 -24.90 -12.26 43.06
C ASN A 371 -24.81 -11.51 41.71
N LYS A 372 -25.86 -11.60 40.88
CA LYS A 372 -25.94 -10.89 39.60
C LYS A 372 -25.65 -9.39 39.73
N GLY A 373 -25.12 -8.76 38.70
CA GLY A 373 -24.80 -7.34 38.71
C GLY A 373 -23.53 -6.97 39.47
N THR A 374 -22.67 -7.94 39.77
CA THR A 374 -21.40 -7.74 40.49
C THR A 374 -20.27 -8.47 39.81
N PHE A 375 -19.18 -8.67 40.55
CA PHE A 375 -18.04 -9.44 40.04
C PHE A 375 -17.51 -10.45 41.06
N ASN A 376 -16.83 -11.48 40.55
CA ASN A 376 -16.07 -12.45 41.33
C ASN A 376 -14.66 -12.60 40.77
N VAL A 377 -13.66 -12.88 41.64
CA VAL A 377 -12.24 -12.92 41.29
C VAL A 377 -11.64 -14.27 41.65
N TYR A 378 -11.03 -14.93 40.67
CA TYR A 378 -10.14 -16.06 40.90
C TYR A 378 -8.67 -15.63 40.73
N ASN A 379 -7.82 -16.01 41.66
CA ASN A 379 -6.39 -15.81 41.55
C ASN A 379 -5.77 -17.00 40.79
N TYR A 380 -5.01 -16.71 39.76
CA TYR A 380 -4.30 -17.71 39.00
C TYR A 380 -3.13 -18.27 39.82
N ASP A 381 -3.10 -19.57 40.04
CA ASP A 381 -2.00 -20.27 40.68
C ASP A 381 -0.94 -20.61 39.64
N ARG A 382 0.25 -20.07 39.79
CA ARG A 382 1.40 -20.34 38.93
C ARG A 382 2.26 -21.53 39.43
N SER A 383 1.71 -22.39 40.33
CA SER A 383 2.42 -23.55 40.84
C SER A 383 2.66 -24.62 39.76
#